data_19dc415a57a76e4e6ca156d4132aabf2
#
_entry.id   19dc415a57a76e4e6ca156d4132aabf2
#
_cell.length_a   1.000
_cell.length_b   1.000
_cell.length_c   1.000
_cell.angle_alpha   90.00
_cell.angle_beta   90.00
_cell.angle_gamma   90.00
#
_symmetry.space_group_name_H-M   'P 1'
#
loop_
_entity.id
_entity.type
_entity.pdbx_description
1 polymer ?
#
loop_
_entity_poly.entity_id
_entity_poly.type
_entity_poly.pdbx_seq_one_letter_code
_entity_poly.pdbx_strand_id
1 'polypeptide(L)'
;HSVQVTADAVPDKTYTGTVTRVSMKGSSNGGTTTYPVTVRIDETEGLRPGMNANAEIVIAEAGNALAVPNAAIVRGGYVLVTKDSPSAANADPDMTAPEGYVYVPVKIGVSDDDYTQIISGVTGNDTVAYDPSSVSTDDYYDDGSSVMIF
;
A
#
# COMPACT_ATOMS: atom_id res chain seq x y z
N HIS A 1 -3.23 -17.80 3.25
CA HIS A 1 -3.58 -16.40 2.96
C HIS A 1 -5.08 -16.23 3.08
N SER A 2 -5.53 -15.15 3.71
CA SER A 2 -6.93 -14.74 3.72
C SER A 2 -7.34 -14.18 2.36
N VAL A 3 -8.60 -14.38 2.00
CA VAL A 3 -9.16 -13.93 0.73
C VAL A 3 -10.48 -13.25 1.01
N GLN A 4 -10.69 -12.07 0.44
CA GLN A 4 -11.99 -11.44 0.36
C GLN A 4 -12.64 -11.83 -0.97
N VAL A 5 -13.87 -12.33 -0.92
CA VAL A 5 -14.60 -12.81 -2.11
C VAL A 5 -15.90 -12.02 -2.21
N THR A 6 -16.14 -11.44 -3.37
CA THR A 6 -17.42 -10.80 -3.74
C THR A 6 -18.03 -11.54 -4.92
N ALA A 7 -19.33 -11.72 -4.91
CA ALA A 7 -20.04 -12.39 -6.01
C ALA A 7 -20.97 -11.38 -6.70
N ASP A 8 -20.96 -11.37 -8.04
CA ASP A 8 -21.76 -10.43 -8.84
C ASP A 8 -23.26 -10.54 -8.55
N ALA A 9 -23.72 -11.74 -8.20
CA ALA A 9 -25.12 -11.98 -7.87
C ALA A 9 -25.54 -11.59 -6.43
N VAL A 10 -24.56 -11.23 -5.58
CA VAL A 10 -24.78 -10.81 -4.18
C VAL A 10 -23.85 -9.62 -3.86
N PRO A 11 -24.10 -8.45 -4.48
CA PRO A 11 -23.15 -7.32 -4.47
C PRO A 11 -22.93 -6.71 -3.07
N ASP A 12 -23.90 -6.86 -2.17
CA ASP A 12 -23.85 -6.26 -0.83
C ASP A 12 -23.16 -7.15 0.22
N LYS A 13 -22.61 -8.29 -0.18
CA LYS A 13 -21.97 -9.26 0.72
C LYS A 13 -20.53 -9.54 0.32
N THR A 14 -19.63 -9.43 1.29
CA THR A 14 -18.25 -9.90 1.16
C THR A 14 -18.08 -11.16 2.01
N TYR A 15 -17.49 -12.18 1.42
CA TYR A 15 -17.22 -13.46 2.06
C TYR A 15 -15.74 -13.57 2.37
N THR A 16 -15.41 -14.12 3.53
CA THR A 16 -14.02 -14.42 3.88
C THR A 16 -13.70 -15.86 3.51
N GLY A 17 -12.61 -16.03 2.78
CA GLY A 17 -12.12 -17.34 2.38
C GLY A 17 -10.66 -17.56 2.74
N THR A 18 -10.21 -18.78 2.53
CA THR A 18 -8.80 -19.17 2.71
C THR A 18 -8.30 -19.88 1.46
N VAL A 19 -7.12 -19.47 0.95
CA VAL A 19 -6.45 -20.18 -0.14
C VAL A 19 -6.05 -21.57 0.35
N THR A 20 -6.60 -22.61 -0.28
CA THR A 20 -6.28 -24.00 0.05
C THR A 20 -5.34 -24.65 -0.95
N ARG A 21 -5.34 -24.16 -2.19
CA ARG A 21 -4.50 -24.71 -3.25
C ARG A 21 -4.19 -23.64 -4.31
N VAL A 22 -2.93 -23.59 -4.73
CA VAL A 22 -2.48 -22.83 -5.91
C VAL A 22 -1.93 -23.84 -6.90
N SER A 23 -2.43 -23.83 -8.13
CA SER A 23 -1.90 -24.72 -9.18
C SER A 23 -0.57 -24.18 -9.70
N MET A 24 0.44 -25.02 -9.79
CA MET A 24 1.70 -24.69 -10.44
C MET A 24 1.61 -24.75 -11.99
N LYS A 25 0.52 -25.31 -12.52
CA LYS A 25 0.28 -25.37 -13.97
C LYS A 25 -0.61 -24.19 -14.38
N GLY A 26 0.01 -23.24 -15.06
CA GLY A 26 -0.70 -22.12 -15.68
C GLY A 26 -1.35 -22.51 -17.02
N SER A 27 -2.34 -21.75 -17.40
CA SER A 27 -2.96 -21.79 -18.74
C SER A 27 -2.73 -20.45 -19.41
N SER A 28 -2.20 -20.46 -20.63
CA SER A 28 -1.96 -19.24 -21.40
C SER A 28 -3.03 -19.08 -22.47
N ASN A 29 -3.66 -17.92 -22.49
CA ASN A 29 -4.65 -17.54 -23.49
C ASN A 29 -4.44 -16.07 -23.87
N GLY A 30 -4.24 -15.79 -25.17
CA GLY A 30 -4.09 -14.42 -25.68
C GLY A 30 -2.93 -13.62 -25.09
N GLY A 31 -1.82 -14.29 -24.69
CA GLY A 31 -0.65 -13.63 -24.10
C GLY A 31 -0.70 -13.46 -22.58
N THR A 32 -1.83 -13.77 -21.95
CA THR A 32 -1.98 -13.73 -20.48
C THR A 32 -1.92 -15.15 -19.92
N THR A 33 -1.07 -15.38 -18.92
CA THR A 33 -0.98 -16.67 -18.20
C THR A 33 -1.74 -16.57 -16.89
N THR A 34 -2.70 -17.49 -16.69
CA THR A 34 -3.50 -17.60 -15.47
C THR A 34 -3.17 -18.88 -14.72
N TYR A 35 -3.21 -18.82 -13.38
CA TYR A 35 -2.99 -19.96 -12.50
C TYR A 35 -4.25 -20.22 -11.68
N PRO A 36 -4.83 -21.45 -11.75
CA PRO A 36 -5.99 -21.79 -10.94
C PRO A 36 -5.67 -21.74 -9.44
N VAL A 37 -6.50 -21.02 -8.68
CA VAL A 37 -6.45 -20.95 -7.23
C VAL A 37 -7.76 -21.50 -6.67
N THR A 38 -7.67 -22.33 -5.64
CA THR A 38 -8.84 -22.85 -4.92
C THR A 38 -8.94 -22.14 -3.58
N VAL A 39 -10.06 -21.50 -3.35
CA VAL A 39 -10.40 -20.81 -2.11
C VAL A 39 -11.53 -21.54 -1.43
N ARG A 40 -11.40 -21.82 -0.13
CA ARG A 40 -12.48 -22.35 0.70
C ARG A 40 -13.17 -21.17 1.39
N ILE A 41 -14.49 -21.15 1.29
CA ILE A 41 -15.37 -20.22 1.97
C ILE A 41 -16.22 -21.04 2.93
N ASP A 42 -16.21 -20.71 4.21
CA ASP A 42 -16.93 -21.45 5.24
C ASP A 42 -18.40 -20.98 5.36
N GLU A 43 -18.66 -19.67 5.14
CA GLU A 43 -20.01 -19.09 5.12
C GLU A 43 -20.45 -18.83 3.67
N THR A 44 -21.37 -19.65 3.18
CA THR A 44 -21.80 -19.62 1.77
C THR A 44 -23.24 -19.13 1.58
N GLU A 45 -23.84 -18.49 2.60
CA GLU A 45 -25.21 -18.00 2.52
C GLU A 45 -25.42 -17.03 1.35
N GLY A 46 -26.31 -17.40 0.44
CA GLY A 46 -26.58 -16.63 -0.79
C GLY A 46 -25.73 -17.04 -1.98
N LEU A 47 -24.62 -17.77 -1.80
CA LEU A 47 -23.79 -18.28 -2.88
C LEU A 47 -24.40 -19.54 -3.51
N ARG A 48 -24.31 -19.64 -4.83
CA ARG A 48 -24.74 -20.82 -5.59
C ARG A 48 -23.65 -21.24 -6.58
N PRO A 49 -23.52 -22.55 -6.84
CA PRO A 49 -22.62 -23.04 -7.88
C PRO A 49 -22.91 -22.39 -9.24
N GLY A 50 -21.86 -21.99 -9.94
CA GLY A 50 -21.95 -21.33 -11.25
C GLY A 50 -22.01 -19.79 -11.18
N MET A 51 -21.99 -19.17 -10.01
CA MET A 51 -21.87 -17.73 -9.90
C MET A 51 -20.45 -17.27 -10.23
N ASN A 52 -20.35 -16.09 -10.87
CA ASN A 52 -19.09 -15.40 -11.01
C ASN A 52 -18.73 -14.71 -9.68
N ALA A 53 -17.46 -14.75 -9.34
CA ALA A 53 -16.95 -14.10 -8.13
C ALA A 53 -15.57 -13.49 -8.39
N ASN A 54 -15.30 -12.39 -7.71
CA ASN A 54 -13.98 -11.77 -7.63
C ASN A 54 -13.35 -12.16 -6.30
N ALA A 55 -12.07 -12.50 -6.31
CA ALA A 55 -11.34 -12.90 -5.13
C ALA A 55 -10.09 -12.02 -4.99
N GLU A 56 -10.01 -11.28 -3.90
CA GLU A 56 -8.85 -10.49 -3.51
C GLU A 56 -8.04 -11.25 -2.47
N ILE A 57 -6.81 -11.62 -2.84
CA ILE A 57 -5.92 -12.39 -1.96
C ILE A 57 -5.02 -11.43 -1.23
N VAL A 58 -5.19 -11.31 0.10
CA VAL A 58 -4.32 -10.51 0.95
C VAL A 58 -3.01 -11.26 1.16
N ILE A 59 -1.95 -10.81 0.51
CA ILE A 59 -0.60 -11.42 0.58
C ILE A 59 0.24 -10.86 1.71
N ALA A 60 0.03 -9.59 2.06
CA ALA A 60 0.67 -8.94 3.19
C ALA A 60 -0.29 -7.93 3.82
N GLU A 61 -0.25 -7.81 5.12
CA GLU A 61 -1.04 -6.86 5.89
C GLU A 61 -0.15 -6.25 6.98
N ALA A 62 -0.16 -4.95 7.10
CA ALA A 62 0.54 -4.22 8.14
C ALA A 62 -0.48 -3.43 8.96
N GLY A 63 -1.15 -4.12 9.89
CA GLY A 63 -2.08 -3.50 10.82
C GLY A 63 -1.38 -2.51 11.75
N ASN A 64 -1.97 -1.33 11.98
CA ASN A 64 -1.42 -0.25 12.82
C ASN A 64 0.01 0.18 12.44
N ALA A 65 0.34 0.12 11.17
CA ALA A 65 1.65 0.53 10.68
C ALA A 65 1.71 2.03 10.46
N LEU A 66 2.86 2.61 10.74
CA LEU A 66 3.18 3.93 10.23
C LEU A 66 3.37 3.82 8.72
N ALA A 67 2.64 4.59 7.95
CA ALA A 67 2.74 4.59 6.50
C ALA A 67 2.88 6.01 5.96
N VAL A 68 3.58 6.16 4.87
CA VAL A 68 3.71 7.41 4.13
C VAL A 68 3.32 7.19 2.68
N PRO A 69 2.84 8.22 1.96
CA PRO A 69 2.62 8.12 0.52
C PRO A 69 3.88 7.64 -0.21
N ASN A 70 3.73 6.82 -1.24
CA ASN A 70 4.85 6.29 -2.02
C ASN A 70 5.76 7.40 -2.57
N ALA A 71 5.16 8.56 -2.90
CA ALA A 71 5.87 9.76 -3.33
C ALA A 71 6.78 10.39 -2.28
N ALA A 72 6.57 10.11 -1.00
CA ALA A 72 7.40 10.62 0.09
C ALA A 72 8.71 9.83 0.25
N ILE A 73 8.81 8.65 -0.37
CA ILE A 73 10.03 7.82 -0.33
C ILE A 73 10.98 8.28 -1.43
N VAL A 74 12.10 8.83 -1.02
CA VAL A 74 13.17 9.24 -1.93
C VAL A 74 14.13 8.07 -2.18
N ARG A 75 14.84 8.09 -3.33
CA ARG A 75 15.80 7.07 -3.69
C ARG A 75 16.79 6.77 -2.55
N GLY A 76 16.99 5.50 -2.28
CA GLY A 76 17.88 5.02 -1.22
C GLY A 76 17.17 4.76 0.11
N GLY A 77 15.84 4.93 0.17
CA GLY A 77 15.08 4.68 1.40
C GLY A 77 15.17 5.84 2.40
N TYR A 78 14.97 7.05 1.91
CA TYR A 78 14.93 8.26 2.73
C TYR A 78 13.55 8.89 2.68
N VAL A 79 13.21 9.62 3.73
CA VAL A 79 12.07 10.55 3.76
C VAL A 79 12.56 11.95 4.10
N LEU A 80 11.88 12.96 3.58
CA LEU A 80 12.15 14.36 3.89
C LEU A 80 11.29 14.76 5.07
N VAL A 81 11.90 15.17 6.18
CA VAL A 81 11.19 15.66 7.37
C VAL A 81 11.58 17.11 7.68
N THR A 82 10.72 17.83 8.39
CA THR A 82 11.07 19.17 8.89
C THR A 82 12.18 19.09 9.94
N LYS A 83 13.00 20.13 10.04
CA LYS A 83 14.09 20.19 11.04
C LYS A 83 13.59 20.14 12.48
N ASP A 84 12.33 20.51 12.71
CA ASP A 84 11.70 20.49 14.04
C ASP A 84 11.12 19.11 14.38
N SER A 85 11.13 18.18 13.46
CA SER A 85 10.66 16.80 13.65
C SER A 85 11.57 16.04 14.62
N PRO A 86 11.00 15.18 15.50
CA PRO A 86 11.78 14.37 16.44
C PRO A 86 12.87 13.54 15.78
N SER A 87 12.60 12.98 14.59
CA SER A 87 13.55 12.15 13.88
C SER A 87 14.59 12.93 13.08
N ALA A 88 14.53 14.26 13.04
CA ALA A 88 15.52 15.10 12.36
C ALA A 88 16.94 14.92 12.94
N ALA A 89 17.05 14.48 14.20
CA ALA A 89 18.34 14.15 14.83
C ALA A 89 19.07 12.95 14.16
N ASN A 90 18.33 12.13 13.41
CA ASN A 90 18.85 10.97 12.66
C ASN A 90 19.11 11.29 11.19
N ALA A 91 19.14 12.58 10.83
CA ALA A 91 19.36 13.00 9.45
C ALA A 91 20.70 12.53 8.91
N ASP A 92 20.73 12.20 7.63
CA ASP A 92 21.96 11.88 6.93
C ASP A 92 22.72 13.18 6.60
N PRO A 93 23.92 13.37 7.15
CA PRO A 93 24.69 14.60 6.95
C PRO A 93 25.22 14.75 5.51
N ASP A 94 25.32 13.65 4.76
CA ASP A 94 25.81 13.63 3.38
C ASP A 94 24.71 14.00 2.36
N MET A 95 23.45 14.07 2.80
CA MET A 95 22.30 14.41 1.97
C MET A 95 21.96 15.89 2.08
N THR A 96 22.02 16.61 0.95
CA THR A 96 21.60 18.03 0.89
C THR A 96 20.09 18.10 0.71
N ALA A 97 19.39 18.62 1.70
CA ALA A 97 17.95 18.84 1.69
C ALA A 97 17.61 20.33 1.43
N PRO A 98 16.38 20.62 0.99
CA PRO A 98 15.86 21.99 0.91
C PRO A 98 15.90 22.72 2.27
N GLU A 99 15.86 24.05 2.23
CA GLU A 99 15.87 24.85 3.45
C GLU A 99 14.66 24.49 4.35
N GLY A 100 14.92 24.30 5.64
CA GLY A 100 13.89 23.89 6.61
C GLY A 100 13.67 22.39 6.75
N TYR A 101 14.32 21.57 5.90
CA TYR A 101 14.14 20.11 5.87
C TYR A 101 15.45 19.36 6.03
N VAL A 102 15.33 18.07 6.33
CA VAL A 102 16.44 17.11 6.37
C VAL A 102 15.99 15.74 5.86
N TYR A 103 16.91 14.99 5.25
CA TYR A 103 16.66 13.61 4.84
C TYR A 103 16.98 12.65 5.99
N VAL A 104 16.01 11.79 6.33
CA VAL A 104 16.16 10.76 7.35
C VAL A 104 16.09 9.39 6.68
N PRO A 105 17.08 8.51 6.92
CA PRO A 105 17.05 7.16 6.41
C PRO A 105 15.95 6.35 7.11
N VAL A 106 15.15 5.63 6.31
CA VAL A 106 14.05 4.82 6.81
C VAL A 106 14.17 3.37 6.35
N LYS A 107 13.70 2.47 7.20
CA LYS A 107 13.48 1.08 6.82
C LYS A 107 12.03 0.91 6.41
N ILE A 108 11.82 0.56 5.15
CA ILE A 108 10.51 0.34 4.57
C ILE A 108 10.06 -1.11 4.75
N GLY A 109 8.75 -1.32 4.81
CA GLY A 109 8.10 -2.62 4.90
C GLY A 109 7.30 -2.94 3.64
N VAL A 110 6.04 -3.36 3.84
CA VAL A 110 5.12 -3.60 2.73
C VAL A 110 4.64 -2.29 2.12
N SER A 111 4.33 -2.32 0.83
CA SER A 111 3.75 -1.18 0.12
C SER A 111 2.56 -1.64 -0.73
N ASP A 112 1.62 -0.76 -0.94
CA ASP A 112 0.55 -0.88 -1.93
C ASP A 112 0.72 0.18 -3.03
N ASP A 113 -0.34 0.45 -3.80
CA ASP A 113 -0.30 1.41 -4.91
C ASP A 113 -0.13 2.86 -4.43
N ASP A 114 -0.55 3.19 -3.21
CA ASP A 114 -0.58 4.55 -2.67
C ASP A 114 0.41 4.79 -1.54
N TYR A 115 0.62 3.80 -0.66
CA TYR A 115 1.36 3.94 0.59
C TYR A 115 2.46 2.91 0.77
N THR A 116 3.50 3.31 1.48
CA THR A 116 4.59 2.43 1.93
C THR A 116 4.67 2.46 3.45
N GLN A 117 4.70 1.27 4.04
CA GLN A 117 4.93 1.09 5.47
C GLN A 117 6.35 1.53 5.84
N ILE A 118 6.47 2.26 6.94
CA ILE A 118 7.75 2.57 7.60
C ILE A 118 7.90 1.68 8.84
N ILE A 119 8.94 0.85 8.86
CA ILE A 119 9.26 -0.02 10.00
C ILE A 119 10.06 0.76 11.06
N SER A 120 10.96 1.63 10.62
CA SER A 120 11.80 2.46 11.50
C SER A 120 12.41 3.63 10.76
N GLY A 121 12.91 4.59 11.50
CA GLY A 121 13.57 5.81 11.00
C GLY A 121 12.79 7.07 11.34
N VAL A 122 11.47 7.05 11.18
CA VAL A 122 10.58 8.14 11.60
C VAL A 122 9.47 7.62 12.50
N THR A 123 8.78 8.54 13.17
CA THR A 123 7.70 8.28 14.13
C THR A 123 6.42 8.99 13.68
N GLY A 124 5.28 8.66 14.27
CA GLY A 124 3.99 9.32 13.98
C GLY A 124 3.91 10.81 14.40
N ASN A 125 4.96 11.34 15.05
CA ASN A 125 5.05 12.75 15.43
C ASN A 125 5.97 13.55 14.49
N ASP A 126 6.53 12.92 13.46
CA ASP A 126 7.34 13.60 12.47
C ASP A 126 6.44 14.20 11.38
N THR A 127 6.86 15.36 10.90
CA THR A 127 6.22 16.01 9.76
C THR A 127 6.99 15.65 8.49
N VAL A 128 6.38 14.82 7.65
CA VAL A 128 6.96 14.37 6.39
C VAL A 128 6.52 15.30 5.25
N ALA A 129 7.48 15.75 4.45
CA ALA A 129 7.22 16.55 3.26
C ALA A 129 7.48 15.73 1.99
N TYR A 130 6.65 15.92 0.96
CA TYR A 130 6.84 15.33 -0.35
C TYR A 130 6.23 16.22 -1.44
N ASP A 131 6.62 15.99 -2.70
CA ASP A 131 6.08 16.71 -3.85
C ASP A 131 4.74 16.07 -4.27
N PRO A 132 3.61 16.75 -4.10
CA PRO A 132 2.30 16.20 -4.45
C PRO A 132 2.13 15.97 -5.96
N SER A 133 2.91 16.63 -6.82
CA SER A 133 2.85 16.41 -8.28
C SER A 133 3.36 15.03 -8.70
N SER A 134 4.01 14.30 -7.80
CA SER A 134 4.45 12.92 -8.03
C SER A 134 3.40 11.86 -7.66
N VAL A 135 2.26 12.27 -7.10
CA VAL A 135 1.10 11.41 -6.81
C VAL A 135 0.09 11.61 -7.94
N SER A 136 -0.32 10.54 -8.61
CA SER A 136 -1.44 10.61 -9.55
C SER A 136 -2.74 10.83 -8.76
N THR A 137 -3.17 12.09 -8.69
CA THR A 137 -4.43 12.46 -8.06
C THR A 137 -5.53 12.48 -9.10
N ASP A 138 -6.43 11.51 -9.05
CA ASP A 138 -7.71 11.63 -9.76
C ASP A 138 -8.74 12.52 -9.00
N ASP A 139 -8.43 13.01 -7.80
CA ASP A 139 -9.37 13.81 -7.00
C ASP A 139 -8.69 14.77 -6.02
N TYR A 140 -8.03 15.86 -6.47
CA TYR A 140 -7.86 17.03 -5.59
C TYR A 140 -7.72 18.35 -6.36
N TYR A 141 -8.53 19.33 -6.01
CA TYR A 141 -8.45 20.71 -6.49
C TYR A 141 -7.18 21.38 -5.97
N ASP A 142 -6.37 21.88 -6.90
CA ASP A 142 -5.17 22.68 -6.66
C ASP A 142 -5.53 24.09 -6.16
N ASP A 143 -5.00 24.48 -5.04
CA ASP A 143 -4.92 25.87 -4.56
C ASP A 143 -3.46 26.33 -4.38
N GLY A 144 -2.54 25.91 -5.19
CA GLY A 144 -1.26 26.61 -5.41
C GLY A 144 -0.25 26.63 -4.24
N SER A 145 -0.33 25.73 -3.28
CA SER A 145 0.63 25.63 -2.16
C SER A 145 1.23 24.20 -2.09
N SER A 146 2.47 24.07 -2.52
CA SER A 146 3.12 22.83 -2.94
C SER A 146 3.83 22.04 -1.84
N VAL A 147 3.28 21.94 -0.64
CA VAL A 147 3.81 21.02 0.40
C VAL A 147 2.65 20.47 1.21
N MET A 148 2.35 19.19 1.12
CA MET A 148 1.48 18.52 2.09
C MET A 148 2.30 18.05 3.28
N ILE A 149 1.81 18.37 4.47
CA ILE A 149 2.39 18.06 5.77
C ILE A 149 1.45 17.06 6.44
N PHE A 150 1.97 15.91 6.81
CA PHE A 150 1.26 14.91 7.63
C PHE A 150 1.97 14.68 8.93
#